data_cb2c9907ce2d3132f5ccfc4a807955b1
#
_entry.id   cb2c9907ce2d3132f5ccfc4a807955b1
#
_cell.length_a   1.000
_cell.length_b   1.000
_cell.length_c   1.000
_cell.angle_alpha   90.00
_cell.angle_beta   90.00
_cell.angle_gamma   90.00
#
_symmetry.space_group_name_H-M   'P 1'
#
loop_
_entity.id
_entity.type
_entity.pdbx_description
1 polymer ?
#
loop_
_entity_poly.entity_id
_entity_poly.type
_entity_poly.pdbx_seq_one_letter_code
_entity_poly.pdbx_strand_id
1 'polypeptide(L)'
;MKRVTSLLATVAMVFSVMVCSASAQAAGKLVVGGKGYTEQLIMSSMTAQYLAGLGYDVDQRDGMGSTVLRTAQLNGQVDLYWEYTGTGLVTFNKVVEKLSPEDTYLRVKALDEKVGLIWLDPSQANNTYALAMRKDFAKEKGIESISDMMEWLQSEDGKDAQMASNVEFSARQDGLKSLLEAYEFEMPRRNLRKMNSGLVYQALSQEVVDITMVFATDGRVKAFDFYVLKDDRNHFPNYALTPVVRQDALAANPELAAQLNVLSALMNDTTMSSLNALVDVDGLSIERVSRQFLEQNGLL
;
A
#
# COMPACT_ATOMS: atom_id res chain seq x y z
N MET A 1 66.29 -8.43 71.50
CA MET A 1 66.58 -9.29 70.34
C MET A 1 65.33 -10.13 70.05
N LYS A 2 64.61 -9.83 69.01
CA LYS A 2 63.76 -10.74 68.21
C LYS A 2 63.06 -9.87 67.17
N ARG A 3 63.44 -10.09 65.90
CA ARG A 3 62.84 -9.45 64.72
C ARG A 3 61.45 -10.05 64.46
N VAL A 4 60.44 -9.22 64.29
CA VAL A 4 59.11 -9.58 63.82
C VAL A 4 59.02 -9.09 62.37
N THR A 5 59.06 -10.01 61.42
CA THR A 5 58.85 -9.79 59.98
C THR A 5 57.37 -9.70 59.74
N SER A 6 56.91 -8.53 59.23
CA SER A 6 55.54 -8.29 58.79
C SER A 6 55.38 -8.82 57.36
N LEU A 7 54.47 -9.77 57.19
CA LEU A 7 54.02 -10.26 55.90
C LEU A 7 52.84 -9.40 55.38
N LEU A 8 53.09 -8.58 54.35
CA LEU A 8 52.04 -7.88 53.63
C LEU A 8 51.47 -8.84 52.58
N ALA A 9 50.25 -9.27 52.82
CA ALA A 9 49.46 -10.02 51.83
C ALA A 9 48.76 -9.02 50.91
N THR A 10 49.21 -8.91 49.67
CA THR A 10 48.57 -8.14 48.60
C THR A 10 47.44 -8.96 48.02
N VAL A 11 46.18 -8.60 48.32
CA VAL A 11 44.99 -9.16 47.67
C VAL A 11 44.80 -8.46 46.32
N ALA A 12 45.17 -9.12 45.25
CA ALA A 12 44.85 -8.68 43.89
C ALA A 12 43.36 -8.99 43.59
N MET A 13 42.52 -7.99 43.60
CA MET A 13 41.10 -8.08 43.19
C MET A 13 41.04 -8.05 41.68
N VAL A 14 40.94 -9.22 41.06
CA VAL A 14 40.69 -9.34 39.61
C VAL A 14 39.22 -9.00 39.36
N PHE A 15 38.96 -7.78 38.89
CA PHE A 15 37.65 -7.36 38.36
C PHE A 15 37.52 -8.00 36.97
N SER A 16 36.84 -9.15 36.85
CA SER A 16 36.42 -9.71 35.58
C SER A 16 35.31 -8.83 35.01
N VAL A 17 35.66 -7.94 34.10
CA VAL A 17 34.68 -7.23 33.26
C VAL A 17 34.12 -8.28 32.30
N MET A 18 32.91 -8.80 32.62
CA MET A 18 32.10 -9.57 31.71
C MET A 18 31.60 -8.60 30.63
N VAL A 19 32.35 -8.47 29.55
CA VAL A 19 31.84 -7.83 28.32
C VAL A 19 30.78 -8.78 27.79
N CYS A 20 29.53 -8.50 28.08
CA CYS A 20 28.40 -9.06 27.33
C CYS A 20 28.55 -8.58 25.88
N SER A 21 29.28 -9.34 25.08
CA SER A 21 29.19 -9.25 23.63
C SER A 21 27.74 -9.63 23.29
N ALA A 22 26.84 -8.65 23.16
CA ALA A 22 25.60 -8.87 22.46
C ALA A 22 26.02 -9.34 21.05
N SER A 23 25.94 -10.64 20.81
CA SER A 23 26.03 -11.18 19.47
C SER A 23 24.94 -10.47 18.68
N ALA A 24 25.30 -9.51 17.83
CA ALA A 24 24.41 -9.03 16.81
C ALA A 24 24.04 -10.27 15.98
N GLN A 25 22.89 -10.85 16.30
CA GLN A 25 22.35 -11.96 15.53
C GLN A 25 22.12 -11.38 14.15
N ALA A 26 22.81 -11.92 13.14
CA ALA A 26 22.62 -11.47 11.78
C ALA A 26 21.12 -11.51 11.50
N ALA A 27 20.56 -10.37 11.16
CA ALA A 27 19.14 -10.29 10.82
C ALA A 27 18.87 -11.27 9.67
N GLY A 28 17.70 -11.94 9.73
CA GLY A 28 17.37 -13.02 8.80
C GLY A 28 17.24 -12.55 7.35
N LYS A 29 17.14 -13.51 6.44
CA LYS A 29 16.77 -13.23 5.06
C LYS A 29 15.26 -12.97 4.98
N LEU A 30 14.87 -11.92 4.26
CA LEU A 30 13.48 -11.54 4.05
C LEU A 30 13.20 -11.30 2.57
N VAL A 31 12.05 -11.78 2.11
CA VAL A 31 11.53 -11.50 0.77
C VAL A 31 10.40 -10.48 0.87
N VAL A 32 10.64 -9.28 0.34
CA VAL A 32 9.67 -8.17 0.30
C VAL A 32 8.98 -8.16 -1.05
N GLY A 33 7.67 -8.31 -1.06
CA GLY A 33 6.87 -8.27 -2.29
C GLY A 33 6.29 -6.88 -2.59
N GLY A 34 5.92 -6.64 -3.87
CA GLY A 34 5.24 -5.42 -4.30
C GLY A 34 4.33 -5.64 -5.50
N LYS A 35 3.21 -4.88 -5.55
CA LYS A 35 2.33 -4.88 -6.72
C LYS A 35 2.91 -3.98 -7.83
N GLY A 36 2.38 -4.09 -9.06
CA GLY A 36 2.92 -3.44 -10.25
C GLY A 36 2.39 -2.02 -10.49
N TYR A 37 2.33 -1.15 -9.47
CA TYR A 37 2.00 0.27 -9.62
C TYR A 37 2.76 1.13 -8.59
N THR A 38 2.90 2.41 -8.87
CA THR A 38 3.86 3.33 -8.26
C THR A 38 3.89 3.29 -6.73
N GLU A 39 2.75 3.43 -6.07
CA GLU A 39 2.67 3.41 -4.60
C GLU A 39 3.24 2.12 -4.00
N GLN A 40 2.90 0.98 -4.58
CA GLN A 40 3.37 -0.32 -4.11
C GLN A 40 4.87 -0.54 -4.40
N LEU A 41 5.36 -0.03 -5.52
CA LEU A 41 6.78 -0.05 -5.86
C LEU A 41 7.58 0.83 -4.90
N ILE A 42 7.06 2.01 -4.53
CA ILE A 42 7.67 2.87 -3.52
C ILE A 42 7.71 2.17 -2.17
N MET A 43 6.59 1.59 -1.72
CA MET A 43 6.53 0.94 -0.42
C MET A 43 7.40 -0.31 -0.33
N SER A 44 7.47 -1.13 -1.38
CA SER A 44 8.37 -2.29 -1.39
C SER A 44 9.84 -1.88 -1.40
N SER A 45 10.21 -0.89 -2.23
CA SER A 45 11.57 -0.36 -2.28
C SER A 45 11.98 0.32 -0.97
N MET A 46 11.10 1.13 -0.39
CA MET A 46 11.32 1.78 0.91
C MET A 46 11.54 0.75 2.01
N THR A 47 10.67 -0.27 2.07
CA THR A 47 10.78 -1.36 3.04
C THR A 47 12.08 -2.14 2.86
N ALA A 48 12.44 -2.47 1.63
CA ALA A 48 13.67 -3.21 1.34
C ALA A 48 14.92 -2.41 1.74
N GLN A 49 14.99 -1.12 1.41
CA GLN A 49 16.11 -0.26 1.79
C GLN A 49 16.20 -0.07 3.31
N TYR A 50 15.08 0.16 3.98
CA TYR A 50 15.02 0.33 5.42
C TYR A 50 15.48 -0.93 6.16
N LEU A 51 14.94 -2.09 5.82
CA LEU A 51 15.32 -3.35 6.42
C LEU A 51 16.79 -3.72 6.12
N ALA A 52 17.28 -3.45 4.91
CA ALA A 52 18.70 -3.62 4.57
C ALA A 52 19.61 -2.71 5.43
N GLY A 53 19.17 -1.46 5.68
CA GLY A 53 19.86 -0.53 6.60
C GLY A 53 19.92 -1.06 8.05
N LEU A 54 18.94 -1.86 8.47
CA LEU A 54 18.90 -2.53 9.76
C LEU A 54 19.69 -3.86 9.79
N GLY A 55 20.28 -4.27 8.67
CA GLY A 55 21.15 -5.45 8.57
C GLY A 55 20.48 -6.73 8.07
N TYR A 56 19.24 -6.68 7.58
CA TYR A 56 18.60 -7.84 6.95
C TYR A 56 19.15 -8.10 5.55
N ASP A 57 19.22 -9.39 5.15
CA ASP A 57 19.41 -9.80 3.75
C ASP A 57 18.05 -9.75 3.03
N VAL A 58 17.82 -8.74 2.20
CA VAL A 58 16.52 -8.48 1.60
C VAL A 58 16.50 -8.81 0.11
N ASP A 59 15.57 -9.68 -0.29
CA ASP A 59 15.21 -9.97 -1.68
C ASP A 59 13.89 -9.22 -2.03
N GLN A 60 13.96 -8.24 -2.92
CA GLN A 60 12.79 -7.45 -3.35
C GLN A 60 12.19 -8.04 -4.62
N ARG A 61 10.87 -8.32 -4.60
CA ARG A 61 10.13 -8.92 -5.73
C ARG A 61 8.88 -8.12 -6.05
N ASP A 62 8.93 -7.33 -7.10
CA ASP A 62 7.88 -6.41 -7.50
C ASP A 62 7.12 -6.83 -8.75
N GLY A 63 6.11 -6.03 -9.11
CA GLY A 63 5.40 -6.13 -10.37
C GLY A 63 4.31 -7.20 -10.42
N MET A 64 3.95 -7.77 -9.28
CA MET A 64 2.92 -8.81 -9.21
C MET A 64 1.51 -8.21 -9.17
N GLY A 65 0.53 -8.92 -9.75
CA GLY A 65 -0.88 -8.65 -9.50
C GLY A 65 -1.30 -9.13 -8.11
N SER A 66 -2.37 -8.55 -7.55
CA SER A 66 -2.80 -8.79 -6.16
C SER A 66 -2.97 -10.27 -5.80
N THR A 67 -3.62 -11.05 -6.66
CA THR A 67 -3.85 -12.48 -6.41
C THR A 67 -2.56 -13.30 -6.47
N VAL A 68 -1.64 -12.96 -7.39
CA VAL A 68 -0.35 -13.64 -7.53
C VAL A 68 0.51 -13.39 -6.30
N LEU A 69 0.60 -12.12 -5.85
CA LEU A 69 1.36 -11.72 -4.67
C LEU A 69 0.83 -12.39 -3.40
N ARG A 70 -0.50 -12.39 -3.22
CA ARG A 70 -1.15 -13.10 -2.10
C ARG A 70 -0.82 -14.59 -2.10
N THR A 71 -0.89 -15.24 -3.25
CA THR A 71 -0.56 -16.66 -3.38
C THR A 71 0.91 -16.93 -3.09
N ALA A 72 1.81 -16.07 -3.57
CA ALA A 72 3.24 -16.16 -3.29
C ALA A 72 3.54 -16.04 -1.78
N GLN A 73 2.83 -15.15 -1.07
CA GLN A 73 2.96 -15.01 0.38
C GLN A 73 2.46 -16.25 1.12
N LEU A 74 1.28 -16.77 0.79
CA LEU A 74 0.73 -17.98 1.40
C LEU A 74 1.63 -19.21 1.18
N ASN A 75 2.33 -19.28 0.05
CA ASN A 75 3.26 -20.37 -0.30
C ASN A 75 4.70 -20.15 0.21
N GLY A 76 4.97 -19.09 0.98
CA GLY A 76 6.29 -18.82 1.53
C GLY A 76 7.33 -18.30 0.54
N GLN A 77 6.91 -17.81 -0.60
CA GLN A 77 7.77 -17.19 -1.62
C GLN A 77 8.00 -15.69 -1.40
N VAL A 78 7.12 -15.07 -0.61
CA VAL A 78 7.17 -13.67 -0.14
C VAL A 78 6.89 -13.69 1.36
N ASP A 79 7.71 -13.02 2.17
CA ASP A 79 7.54 -12.97 3.61
C ASP A 79 6.63 -11.85 4.05
N LEU A 80 6.70 -10.71 3.37
CA LEU A 80 5.89 -9.53 3.67
C LEU A 80 5.64 -8.68 2.43
N TYR A 81 4.52 -7.98 2.44
CA TYR A 81 4.21 -6.91 1.50
C TYR A 81 3.16 -5.96 2.09
N TRP A 82 2.94 -4.83 1.44
CA TRP A 82 1.91 -3.88 1.83
C TRP A 82 0.59 -4.20 1.12
N GLU A 83 -0.44 -4.45 1.91
CA GLU A 83 -1.77 -4.74 1.40
C GLU A 83 -2.76 -3.69 1.89
N TYR A 84 -3.92 -3.63 1.27
CA TYR A 84 -5.01 -2.74 1.64
C TYR A 84 -6.12 -3.51 2.33
N THR A 85 -6.64 -2.94 3.43
CA THR A 85 -7.65 -3.60 4.26
C THR A 85 -8.87 -4.06 3.47
N GLY A 86 -9.41 -3.21 2.58
CA GLY A 86 -10.53 -3.56 1.70
C GLY A 86 -10.20 -4.68 0.70
N THR A 87 -8.98 -4.70 0.13
CA THR A 87 -8.55 -5.78 -0.76
C THR A 87 -8.49 -7.11 -0.02
N GLY A 88 -7.86 -7.11 1.16
CA GLY A 88 -7.79 -8.30 2.01
C GLY A 88 -9.18 -8.84 2.37
N LEU A 89 -10.08 -7.95 2.76
CA LEU A 89 -11.43 -8.34 3.18
C LEU A 89 -12.29 -8.81 2.01
N VAL A 90 -12.46 -7.97 0.98
CA VAL A 90 -13.42 -8.24 -0.09
C VAL A 90 -12.85 -9.21 -1.13
N THR A 91 -11.60 -8.96 -1.60
CA THR A 91 -11.04 -9.77 -2.69
C THR A 91 -10.57 -11.13 -2.22
N PHE A 92 -9.90 -11.23 -1.07
CA PHE A 92 -9.32 -12.51 -0.62
C PHE A 92 -10.26 -13.28 0.31
N ASN A 93 -10.87 -12.59 1.29
CA ASN A 93 -11.74 -13.22 2.26
C ASN A 93 -13.23 -13.27 1.86
N LYS A 94 -13.61 -12.66 0.72
CA LYS A 94 -14.97 -12.69 0.15
C LYS A 94 -16.05 -12.09 1.06
N VAL A 95 -15.67 -11.21 1.97
CA VAL A 95 -16.60 -10.46 2.83
C VAL A 95 -16.96 -9.16 2.11
N VAL A 96 -18.21 -9.07 1.65
CA VAL A 96 -18.74 -7.92 0.89
C VAL A 96 -19.59 -6.98 1.74
N GLU A 97 -19.74 -7.28 3.02
CA GLU A 97 -20.44 -6.42 3.98
C GLU A 97 -19.72 -5.07 4.10
N LYS A 98 -20.50 -3.98 4.10
CA LYS A 98 -19.95 -2.63 4.32
C LYS A 98 -19.67 -2.45 5.82
N LEU A 99 -18.42 -2.30 6.15
CA LEU A 99 -17.92 -2.12 7.51
C LEU A 99 -17.27 -0.74 7.68
N SER A 100 -17.17 -0.29 8.92
CA SER A 100 -16.34 0.86 9.26
C SER A 100 -14.87 0.59 8.92
N PRO A 101 -14.01 1.63 8.78
CA PRO A 101 -12.57 1.43 8.56
C PRO A 101 -11.93 0.53 9.63
N GLU A 102 -12.27 0.75 10.90
CA GLU A 102 -11.76 -0.04 12.03
C GLU A 102 -12.25 -1.50 11.97
N ASP A 103 -13.56 -1.71 11.75
CA ASP A 103 -14.12 -3.08 11.65
C ASP A 103 -13.57 -3.82 10.42
N THR A 104 -13.33 -3.11 9.29
CA THR A 104 -12.69 -3.68 8.10
C THR A 104 -11.30 -4.23 8.44
N TYR A 105 -10.47 -3.44 9.15
CA TYR A 105 -9.15 -3.87 9.59
C TYR A 105 -9.23 -5.04 10.58
N LEU A 106 -10.02 -4.92 11.64
CA LEU A 106 -10.14 -5.98 12.65
C LEU A 106 -10.65 -7.29 12.04
N ARG A 107 -11.60 -7.20 11.11
CA ARG A 107 -12.17 -8.37 10.44
C ARG A 107 -11.17 -9.07 9.53
N VAL A 108 -10.45 -8.33 8.68
CA VAL A 108 -9.44 -8.93 7.80
C VAL A 108 -8.29 -9.53 8.59
N LYS A 109 -7.81 -8.85 9.63
CA LYS A 109 -6.77 -9.33 10.55
C LYS A 109 -7.15 -10.68 11.15
N ALA A 110 -8.35 -10.79 11.74
CA ALA A 110 -8.83 -12.02 12.36
C ALA A 110 -9.05 -13.18 11.36
N LEU A 111 -9.37 -12.89 10.11
CA LEU A 111 -9.54 -13.92 9.08
C LEU A 111 -8.19 -14.41 8.57
N ASP A 112 -7.25 -13.51 8.31
CA ASP A 112 -5.94 -13.81 7.74
C ASP A 112 -4.99 -14.47 8.74
N GLU A 113 -5.12 -14.18 10.03
CA GLU A 113 -4.37 -14.87 11.10
C GLU A 113 -4.58 -16.38 11.06
N LYS A 114 -5.77 -16.84 10.68
CA LYS A 114 -6.10 -18.28 10.56
C LYS A 114 -5.32 -19.00 9.46
N VAL A 115 -4.79 -18.24 8.50
CA VAL A 115 -3.95 -18.74 7.41
C VAL A 115 -2.48 -18.32 7.55
N GLY A 116 -2.08 -17.87 8.75
CA GLY A 116 -0.70 -17.52 9.08
C GLY A 116 -0.21 -16.18 8.53
N LEU A 117 -1.11 -15.24 8.24
CA LEU A 117 -0.78 -13.90 7.79
C LEU A 117 -1.20 -12.86 8.84
N ILE A 118 -0.22 -12.10 9.30
CA ILE A 118 -0.37 -11.14 10.39
C ILE A 118 -0.43 -9.74 9.82
N TRP A 119 -1.55 -9.07 10.00
CA TRP A 119 -1.74 -7.66 9.70
C TRP A 119 -1.17 -6.83 10.85
N LEU A 120 -0.18 -6.01 10.56
CA LEU A 120 0.41 -5.08 11.53
C LEU A 120 -0.44 -3.80 11.64
N ASP A 121 0.11 -2.73 12.24
CA ASP A 121 -0.64 -1.50 12.42
C ASP A 121 -0.94 -0.82 11.07
N PRO A 122 -2.19 -0.46 10.79
CA PRO A 122 -2.56 0.19 9.56
C PRO A 122 -2.01 1.63 9.52
N SER A 123 -1.62 2.07 8.34
CA SER A 123 -1.28 3.48 8.13
C SER A 123 -2.55 4.35 8.06
N GLN A 124 -2.35 5.67 8.04
CA GLN A 124 -3.41 6.66 7.80
C GLN A 124 -3.64 6.89 6.29
N ALA A 125 -2.92 6.20 5.40
CA ALA A 125 -3.12 6.28 3.96
C ALA A 125 -4.26 5.36 3.52
N ASN A 126 -5.31 5.96 2.95
CA ASN A 126 -6.48 5.27 2.42
C ASN A 126 -6.49 5.35 0.89
N ASN A 127 -5.89 4.39 0.22
CA ASN A 127 -5.81 4.35 -1.23
C ASN A 127 -7.07 3.74 -1.86
N THR A 128 -8.22 4.38 -1.63
CA THR A 128 -9.49 3.91 -2.19
C THR A 128 -9.55 4.10 -3.71
N TYR A 129 -10.34 3.26 -4.37
CA TYR A 129 -10.79 3.53 -5.73
C TYR A 129 -11.72 4.74 -5.75
N ALA A 130 -11.64 5.49 -6.85
CA ALA A 130 -12.60 6.53 -7.18
C ALA A 130 -12.77 6.61 -8.71
N LEU A 131 -13.76 7.38 -9.16
CA LEU A 131 -13.91 7.76 -10.56
C LEU A 131 -13.56 9.23 -10.71
N ALA A 132 -12.95 9.58 -11.84
CA ALA A 132 -12.59 10.95 -12.15
C ALA A 132 -12.92 11.34 -13.59
N MET A 133 -13.14 12.60 -13.77
CA MET A 133 -13.33 13.27 -15.07
C MET A 133 -12.42 14.48 -15.16
N ARG A 134 -12.22 15.04 -16.35
CA ARG A 134 -11.57 16.35 -16.49
C ARG A 134 -12.47 17.39 -15.80
N LYS A 135 -11.85 18.27 -15.03
CA LYS A 135 -12.55 19.20 -14.13
C LYS A 135 -13.43 20.21 -14.86
N ASP A 136 -12.94 20.75 -15.96
CA ASP A 136 -13.68 21.65 -16.84
C ASP A 136 -14.90 20.97 -17.45
N PHE A 137 -14.73 19.74 -17.94
CA PHE A 137 -15.79 18.92 -18.50
C PHE A 137 -16.86 18.55 -17.47
N ALA A 138 -16.45 18.06 -16.28
CA ALA A 138 -17.38 17.75 -15.20
C ALA A 138 -18.20 18.98 -14.79
N LYS A 139 -17.55 20.14 -14.69
CA LYS A 139 -18.21 21.42 -14.38
C LYS A 139 -19.17 21.86 -15.48
N GLU A 140 -18.78 21.74 -16.75
CA GLU A 140 -19.65 22.07 -17.90
C GLU A 140 -20.92 21.24 -17.90
N LYS A 141 -20.79 19.93 -17.60
CA LYS A 141 -21.93 19.00 -17.58
C LYS A 141 -22.70 18.99 -16.25
N GLY A 142 -22.24 19.71 -15.22
CA GLY A 142 -22.84 19.71 -13.89
C GLY A 142 -22.73 18.37 -13.15
N ILE A 143 -21.68 17.60 -13.42
CA ILE A 143 -21.44 16.27 -12.83
C ILE A 143 -20.54 16.42 -11.60
N GLU A 144 -21.07 16.11 -10.41
CA GLU A 144 -20.35 16.19 -9.14
C GLU A 144 -20.19 14.82 -8.45
N SER A 145 -21.11 13.91 -8.72
CA SER A 145 -21.15 12.58 -8.09
C SER A 145 -21.16 11.45 -9.11
N ILE A 146 -20.98 10.23 -8.62
CA ILE A 146 -21.11 9.02 -9.45
C ILE A 146 -22.57 8.89 -9.94
N SER A 147 -23.56 9.24 -9.12
CA SER A 147 -24.97 9.23 -9.56
C SER A 147 -25.21 10.21 -10.72
N ASP A 148 -24.69 11.44 -10.65
CA ASP A 148 -24.83 12.41 -11.75
C ASP A 148 -24.16 11.90 -13.04
N MET A 149 -22.99 11.28 -12.91
CA MET A 149 -22.29 10.67 -14.04
C MET A 149 -23.11 9.53 -14.67
N MET A 150 -23.73 8.66 -13.86
CA MET A 150 -24.57 7.57 -14.37
C MET A 150 -25.83 8.09 -15.08
N GLU A 151 -26.42 9.18 -14.58
CA GLU A 151 -27.53 9.86 -15.24
C GLU A 151 -27.09 10.47 -16.57
N TRP A 152 -25.94 11.17 -16.60
CA TRP A 152 -25.38 11.72 -17.82
C TRP A 152 -25.10 10.62 -18.86
N LEU A 153 -24.52 9.47 -18.47
CA LEU A 153 -24.26 8.34 -19.36
C LEU A 153 -25.51 7.74 -20.02
N GLN A 154 -26.69 7.96 -19.42
CA GLN A 154 -27.98 7.53 -20.00
C GLN A 154 -28.56 8.56 -21.00
N SER A 155 -28.03 9.77 -21.02
CA SER A 155 -28.47 10.82 -21.94
C SER A 155 -27.93 10.63 -23.36
N GLU A 156 -28.53 11.31 -24.34
CA GLU A 156 -28.02 11.34 -25.72
C GLU A 156 -26.59 11.89 -25.81
N ASP A 157 -26.22 12.79 -24.90
CA ASP A 157 -24.90 13.43 -24.84
C ASP A 157 -23.81 12.50 -24.26
N GLY A 158 -24.17 11.64 -23.31
CA GLY A 158 -23.24 10.77 -22.59
C GLY A 158 -23.19 9.30 -23.07
N LYS A 159 -24.14 8.84 -23.86
CA LYS A 159 -24.29 7.41 -24.22
C LYS A 159 -23.08 6.74 -24.92
N ASP A 160 -22.25 7.54 -25.57
CA ASP A 160 -21.06 7.07 -26.27
C ASP A 160 -19.75 7.41 -25.53
N ALA A 161 -19.84 7.98 -24.33
CA ALA A 161 -18.69 8.31 -23.50
C ALA A 161 -17.83 7.08 -23.19
N GLN A 162 -16.50 7.29 -23.16
CA GLN A 162 -15.53 6.24 -22.95
C GLN A 162 -14.99 6.28 -21.53
N MET A 163 -14.89 5.10 -20.91
CA MET A 163 -14.30 4.95 -19.56
C MET A 163 -13.03 4.12 -19.63
N ALA A 164 -11.95 4.62 -19.04
CA ALA A 164 -10.73 3.84 -18.82
C ALA A 164 -10.77 3.10 -17.47
N SER A 165 -10.24 1.89 -17.48
CA SER A 165 -10.13 1.06 -16.27
C SER A 165 -8.92 0.15 -16.35
N ASN A 166 -8.31 -0.19 -15.22
CA ASN A 166 -7.31 -1.25 -15.20
C ASN A 166 -7.97 -2.64 -15.13
N VAL A 167 -7.15 -3.68 -15.33
CA VAL A 167 -7.63 -5.07 -15.38
C VAL A 167 -8.21 -5.52 -14.04
N GLU A 168 -7.57 -5.13 -12.92
CA GLU A 168 -8.01 -5.50 -11.57
C GLU A 168 -9.37 -4.88 -11.24
N PHE A 169 -9.52 -3.56 -11.39
CA PHE A 169 -10.80 -2.89 -11.15
C PHE A 169 -11.93 -3.44 -12.01
N SER A 170 -11.63 -3.81 -13.27
CA SER A 170 -12.62 -4.43 -14.16
C SER A 170 -13.06 -5.83 -13.73
N ALA A 171 -12.23 -6.58 -12.97
CA ALA A 171 -12.44 -7.99 -12.66
C ALA A 171 -12.82 -8.27 -11.21
N ARG A 172 -12.45 -7.39 -10.28
CA ARG A 172 -12.63 -7.60 -8.84
C ARG A 172 -14.08 -7.45 -8.40
N GLN A 173 -14.43 -8.09 -7.26
CA GLN A 173 -15.75 -8.00 -6.65
C GLN A 173 -16.04 -6.61 -6.05
N ASP A 174 -15.02 -5.88 -5.65
CA ASP A 174 -15.08 -4.50 -5.17
C ASP A 174 -14.77 -3.46 -6.27
N GLY A 175 -14.86 -3.87 -7.54
CA GLY A 175 -14.51 -3.07 -8.71
C GLY A 175 -15.70 -2.65 -9.54
N LEU A 176 -15.46 -2.53 -10.86
CA LEU A 176 -16.42 -1.92 -11.81
C LEU A 176 -17.78 -2.60 -11.81
N LYS A 177 -17.83 -3.94 -11.80
CA LYS A 177 -19.11 -4.66 -11.90
C LYS A 177 -20.01 -4.34 -10.70
N SER A 178 -19.49 -4.46 -9.49
CA SER A 178 -20.26 -4.17 -8.27
C SER A 178 -20.60 -2.68 -8.13
N LEU A 179 -19.73 -1.79 -8.63
CA LEU A 179 -20.04 -0.36 -8.72
C LEU A 179 -21.27 -0.12 -9.61
N LEU A 180 -21.26 -0.68 -10.82
CA LEU A 180 -22.37 -0.53 -11.75
C LEU A 180 -23.68 -1.12 -11.19
N GLU A 181 -23.61 -2.27 -10.52
CA GLU A 181 -24.76 -2.86 -9.81
C GLU A 181 -25.27 -1.95 -8.68
N ALA A 182 -24.37 -1.36 -7.88
CA ALA A 182 -24.75 -0.46 -6.77
C ALA A 182 -25.39 0.85 -7.26
N TYR A 183 -25.02 1.29 -8.45
CA TYR A 183 -25.57 2.49 -9.09
C TYR A 183 -26.65 2.17 -10.13
N GLU A 184 -27.07 0.90 -10.23
CA GLU A 184 -28.19 0.46 -11.12
C GLU A 184 -27.98 0.84 -12.59
N PHE A 185 -26.73 0.69 -13.07
CA PHE A 185 -26.31 1.07 -14.41
C PHE A 185 -25.63 -0.07 -15.15
N GLU A 186 -25.90 -0.20 -16.46
CA GLU A 186 -25.19 -1.13 -17.33
C GLU A 186 -24.31 -0.36 -18.33
N MET A 187 -23.00 -0.55 -18.24
CA MET A 187 -22.06 0.06 -19.18
C MET A 187 -21.84 -0.86 -20.39
N PRO A 188 -22.13 -0.40 -21.62
CA PRO A 188 -21.83 -1.17 -22.83
C PRO A 188 -20.33 -1.46 -22.95
N ARG A 189 -19.94 -2.68 -23.35
CA ARG A 189 -18.54 -3.07 -23.48
C ARG A 189 -17.74 -2.17 -24.42
N ARG A 190 -18.37 -1.60 -25.46
CA ARG A 190 -17.73 -0.67 -26.40
C ARG A 190 -17.26 0.63 -25.73
N ASN A 191 -17.86 0.99 -24.58
CA ASN A 191 -17.54 2.20 -23.83
C ASN A 191 -16.43 1.99 -22.79
N LEU A 192 -15.94 0.73 -22.61
CA LEU A 192 -14.92 0.41 -21.63
C LEU A 192 -13.58 0.11 -22.29
N ARG A 193 -12.55 0.85 -21.92
CA ARG A 193 -11.16 0.68 -22.34
C ARG A 193 -10.30 0.17 -21.22
N LYS A 194 -9.78 -1.06 -21.36
CA LYS A 194 -8.88 -1.66 -20.36
C LYS A 194 -7.44 -1.36 -20.72
N MET A 195 -6.69 -0.85 -19.75
CA MET A 195 -5.28 -0.50 -19.92
C MET A 195 -4.52 -0.61 -18.58
N ASN A 196 -3.20 -0.38 -18.60
CA ASN A 196 -2.40 -0.37 -17.38
C ASN A 196 -2.78 0.81 -16.46
N SER A 197 -2.63 0.62 -15.13
CA SER A 197 -3.00 1.60 -14.11
C SER A 197 -2.40 3.00 -14.34
N GLY A 198 -1.16 3.09 -14.83
CA GLY A 198 -0.53 4.38 -15.16
C GLY A 198 -1.12 5.07 -16.38
N LEU A 199 -1.59 4.31 -17.38
CA LEU A 199 -2.10 4.85 -18.64
C LEU A 199 -3.51 5.43 -18.55
N VAL A 200 -4.30 5.03 -17.55
CA VAL A 200 -5.68 5.54 -17.39
C VAL A 200 -5.71 7.05 -17.15
N TYR A 201 -4.73 7.59 -16.42
CA TYR A 201 -4.60 9.03 -16.16
C TYR A 201 -4.25 9.81 -17.43
N GLN A 202 -3.30 9.30 -18.22
CA GLN A 202 -2.92 9.93 -19.48
C GLN A 202 -4.08 9.90 -20.49
N ALA A 203 -4.82 8.78 -20.56
CA ALA A 203 -5.97 8.67 -21.44
C ALA A 203 -7.04 9.73 -21.11
N LEU A 204 -7.31 10.01 -19.83
CA LEU A 204 -8.23 11.07 -19.42
C LEU A 204 -7.67 12.46 -19.75
N SER A 205 -6.41 12.72 -19.42
CA SER A 205 -5.75 14.02 -19.68
C SER A 205 -5.67 14.35 -21.16
N GLN A 206 -5.50 13.34 -22.03
CA GLN A 206 -5.42 13.50 -23.49
C GLN A 206 -6.78 13.37 -24.21
N GLU A 207 -7.89 13.38 -23.47
CA GLU A 207 -9.25 13.29 -24.03
C GLU A 207 -9.54 12.01 -24.83
N VAL A 208 -8.75 10.94 -24.63
CA VAL A 208 -8.99 9.62 -25.22
C VAL A 208 -10.19 8.93 -24.57
N VAL A 209 -10.45 9.28 -23.30
CA VAL A 209 -11.63 8.86 -22.53
C VAL A 209 -12.21 10.05 -21.78
N ASP A 210 -13.47 9.90 -21.37
CA ASP A 210 -14.21 10.95 -20.63
C ASP A 210 -14.18 10.71 -19.14
N ILE A 211 -14.06 9.44 -18.75
CA ILE A 211 -14.08 8.96 -17.36
C ILE A 211 -12.90 8.01 -17.14
N THR A 212 -12.32 8.03 -15.97
CA THR A 212 -11.36 6.99 -15.58
C THR A 212 -11.51 6.59 -14.12
N MET A 213 -11.14 5.32 -13.82
CA MET A 213 -10.85 4.95 -12.44
C MET A 213 -9.54 5.60 -12.00
N VAL A 214 -9.49 6.04 -10.76
CA VAL A 214 -8.30 6.60 -10.14
C VAL A 214 -8.09 5.98 -8.76
N PHE A 215 -6.90 6.14 -8.23
CA PHE A 215 -6.58 5.87 -6.83
C PHE A 215 -6.53 7.19 -6.05
N ALA A 216 -7.09 7.22 -4.85
CA ALA A 216 -7.21 8.46 -4.07
C ALA A 216 -5.86 9.10 -3.69
N THR A 217 -4.82 8.28 -3.52
CA THR A 217 -3.45 8.73 -3.19
C THR A 217 -2.56 8.97 -4.41
N ASP A 218 -3.10 8.89 -5.64
CA ASP A 218 -2.31 9.11 -6.86
C ASP A 218 -2.07 10.59 -7.12
N GLY A 219 -0.80 11.00 -7.18
CA GLY A 219 -0.40 12.40 -7.37
C GLY A 219 -0.85 13.01 -8.70
N ARG A 220 -1.09 12.20 -9.74
CA ARG A 220 -1.56 12.64 -11.06
C ARG A 220 -2.98 13.20 -11.03
N VAL A 221 -3.81 12.80 -10.06
CA VAL A 221 -5.15 13.38 -9.87
C VAL A 221 -5.04 14.90 -9.70
N LYS A 222 -4.16 15.34 -8.82
CA LYS A 222 -3.89 16.77 -8.59
C LYS A 222 -3.10 17.41 -9.73
N ALA A 223 -2.08 16.72 -10.24
CA ALA A 223 -1.20 17.26 -11.27
C ALA A 223 -1.93 17.54 -12.60
N PHE A 224 -2.92 16.73 -12.95
CA PHE A 224 -3.73 16.89 -14.16
C PHE A 224 -5.06 17.63 -13.90
N ASP A 225 -5.24 18.17 -12.69
CA ASP A 225 -6.46 18.91 -12.28
C ASP A 225 -7.75 18.12 -12.55
N PHE A 226 -7.75 16.83 -12.21
CA PHE A 226 -8.93 15.98 -12.36
C PHE A 226 -9.96 16.25 -11.27
N TYR A 227 -11.23 16.15 -11.62
CA TYR A 227 -12.34 16.17 -10.69
C TYR A 227 -12.67 14.73 -10.28
N VAL A 228 -12.46 14.43 -9.00
CA VAL A 228 -12.84 13.14 -8.41
C VAL A 228 -14.30 13.18 -8.04
N LEU A 229 -15.09 12.29 -8.62
CA LEU A 229 -16.53 12.20 -8.38
C LEU A 229 -16.81 11.71 -6.96
N LYS A 230 -17.78 12.31 -6.31
CA LYS A 230 -18.27 11.86 -5.01
C LYS A 230 -18.92 10.50 -5.14
N ASP A 231 -18.46 9.52 -4.34
CA ASP A 231 -19.16 8.24 -4.15
C ASP A 231 -20.34 8.45 -3.19
N ASP A 232 -21.46 8.93 -3.73
CA ASP A 232 -22.65 9.34 -2.98
C ASP A 232 -23.46 8.16 -2.43
N ARG A 233 -23.20 6.92 -2.91
CA ARG A 233 -23.74 5.68 -2.35
C ARG A 233 -22.77 4.95 -1.42
N ASN A 234 -21.58 5.53 -1.16
CA ASN A 234 -20.52 4.94 -0.35
C ASN A 234 -20.22 3.50 -0.76
N HIS A 235 -19.99 3.27 -2.05
CA HIS A 235 -19.76 1.93 -2.60
C HIS A 235 -18.40 1.37 -2.19
N PHE A 236 -17.35 2.19 -2.28
CA PHE A 236 -15.99 1.73 -2.04
C PHE A 236 -15.68 1.53 -0.55
N PRO A 237 -15.10 0.38 -0.16
CA PRO A 237 -14.64 0.15 1.20
C PRO A 237 -13.40 1.02 1.53
N ASN A 238 -13.00 1.02 2.80
CA ASN A 238 -11.71 1.59 3.20
C ASN A 238 -10.57 0.70 2.75
N TYR A 239 -9.50 1.32 2.23
CA TYR A 239 -8.29 0.65 1.75
C TYR A 239 -7.06 1.20 2.49
N ALA A 240 -7.04 1.07 3.83
CA ALA A 240 -5.87 1.46 4.61
C ALA A 240 -4.66 0.61 4.23
N LEU A 241 -3.57 1.27 3.83
CA LEU A 241 -2.30 0.65 3.49
C LEU A 241 -1.66 0.06 4.76
N THR A 242 -1.40 -1.24 4.77
CA THR A 242 -1.01 -2.00 5.97
C THR A 242 0.05 -3.04 5.64
N PRO A 243 1.13 -3.16 6.42
CA PRO A 243 2.09 -4.24 6.22
C PRO A 243 1.48 -5.57 6.68
N VAL A 244 1.57 -6.59 5.82
CA VAL A 244 1.11 -7.95 6.09
C VAL A 244 2.30 -8.89 6.01
N VAL A 245 2.55 -9.60 7.10
CA VAL A 245 3.74 -10.43 7.30
C VAL A 245 3.34 -11.86 7.60
N ARG A 246 4.10 -12.81 7.11
CA ARG A 246 3.93 -14.21 7.50
C ARG A 246 4.26 -14.41 8.98
N GLN A 247 3.49 -15.24 9.65
CA GLN A 247 3.66 -15.52 11.08
C GLN A 247 5.04 -16.12 11.38
N ASP A 248 5.54 -17.01 10.53
CA ASP A 248 6.86 -17.63 10.70
C ASP A 248 8.02 -16.62 10.49
N ALA A 249 7.87 -15.66 9.56
CA ALA A 249 8.83 -14.58 9.39
C ALA A 249 8.91 -13.68 10.63
N LEU A 250 7.77 -13.35 11.25
CA LEU A 250 7.74 -12.62 12.52
C LEU A 250 8.34 -13.42 13.67
N ALA A 251 8.05 -14.72 13.74
CA ALA A 251 8.62 -15.60 14.77
C ALA A 251 10.14 -15.70 14.67
N ALA A 252 10.69 -15.70 13.44
CA ALA A 252 12.12 -15.70 13.20
C ALA A 252 12.79 -14.33 13.43
N ASN A 253 12.05 -13.24 13.36
CA ASN A 253 12.53 -11.86 13.44
C ASN A 253 11.65 -11.02 14.41
N PRO A 254 11.83 -11.13 15.73
CA PRO A 254 10.93 -10.52 16.73
C PRO A 254 10.79 -8.98 16.63
N GLU A 255 11.83 -8.28 16.15
CA GLU A 255 11.82 -6.82 16.00
C GLU A 255 11.07 -6.34 14.74
N LEU A 256 10.83 -7.24 13.77
CA LEU A 256 10.31 -6.88 12.45
C LEU A 256 8.97 -6.14 12.50
N ALA A 257 8.07 -6.55 13.40
CA ALA A 257 6.76 -5.89 13.54
C ALA A 257 6.91 -4.42 13.97
N ALA A 258 7.73 -4.16 14.99
CA ALA A 258 7.97 -2.79 15.48
C ALA A 258 8.66 -1.94 14.39
N GLN A 259 9.61 -2.49 13.66
CA GLN A 259 10.31 -1.81 12.56
C GLN A 259 9.36 -1.43 11.43
N LEU A 260 8.48 -2.34 10.98
CA LEU A 260 7.52 -2.05 9.92
C LEU A 260 6.45 -1.03 10.36
N ASN A 261 6.04 -1.05 11.63
CA ASN A 261 5.09 -0.09 12.17
C ASN A 261 5.66 1.34 12.19
N VAL A 262 6.98 1.53 12.24
CA VAL A 262 7.62 2.86 12.06
C VAL A 262 7.28 3.41 10.68
N LEU A 263 7.41 2.61 9.61
CA LEU A 263 7.03 3.03 8.25
C LEU A 263 5.52 3.30 8.15
N SER A 264 4.70 2.42 8.73
CA SER A 264 3.24 2.57 8.73
C SER A 264 2.80 3.90 9.33
N ALA A 265 3.40 4.31 10.46
CA ALA A 265 3.08 5.55 11.16
C ALA A 265 3.41 6.82 10.35
N LEU A 266 4.34 6.75 9.40
CA LEU A 266 4.73 7.87 8.54
C LEU A 266 3.82 8.05 7.31
N MET A 267 3.01 7.04 6.98
CA MET A 267 2.18 7.04 5.78
C MET A 267 0.78 7.60 6.06
N ASN A 268 0.41 8.62 5.32
CA ASN A 268 -0.93 9.19 5.23
C ASN A 268 -1.22 9.61 3.78
N ASP A 269 -2.45 10.02 3.47
CA ASP A 269 -2.85 10.36 2.10
C ASP A 269 -1.96 11.42 1.47
N THR A 270 -1.61 12.46 2.22
CA THR A 270 -0.75 13.56 1.72
C THR A 270 0.67 13.07 1.45
N THR A 271 1.25 12.29 2.36
CA THR A 271 2.60 11.72 2.19
C THR A 271 2.63 10.82 0.95
N MET A 272 1.69 9.89 0.86
CA MET A 272 1.63 8.95 -0.27
C MET A 272 1.39 9.66 -1.60
N SER A 273 0.45 10.60 -1.65
CA SER A 273 0.21 11.39 -2.88
C SER A 273 1.43 12.19 -3.31
N SER A 274 2.20 12.74 -2.36
CA SER A 274 3.42 13.47 -2.66
C SER A 274 4.52 12.54 -3.18
N LEU A 275 4.73 11.38 -2.56
CA LEU A 275 5.71 10.39 -3.03
C LEU A 275 5.36 9.86 -4.42
N ASN A 276 4.09 9.54 -4.66
CA ASN A 276 3.61 9.11 -5.97
C ASN A 276 3.84 10.21 -7.03
N ALA A 277 3.60 11.49 -6.70
CA ALA A 277 3.83 12.60 -7.62
C ALA A 277 5.31 12.74 -8.01
N LEU A 278 6.25 12.57 -7.08
CA LEU A 278 7.68 12.61 -7.39
C LEU A 278 8.10 11.59 -8.45
N VAL A 279 7.45 10.43 -8.47
CA VAL A 279 7.70 9.39 -9.48
C VAL A 279 6.90 9.65 -10.76
N ASP A 280 5.57 9.77 -10.64
CA ASP A 280 4.66 9.74 -11.79
C ASP A 280 4.58 11.07 -12.55
N VAL A 281 4.92 12.19 -11.90
CA VAL A 281 4.87 13.55 -12.46
C VAL A 281 6.27 14.10 -12.67
N ASP A 282 7.14 14.03 -11.64
CA ASP A 282 8.47 14.62 -11.68
C ASP A 282 9.51 13.65 -12.30
N GLY A 283 9.16 12.38 -12.53
CA GLY A 283 9.99 11.39 -13.22
C GLY A 283 11.18 10.88 -12.41
N LEU A 284 11.17 11.03 -11.08
CA LEU A 284 12.20 10.46 -10.23
C LEU A 284 12.08 8.94 -10.16
N SER A 285 13.22 8.25 -9.99
CA SER A 285 13.18 6.79 -9.82
C SER A 285 12.58 6.40 -8.46
N ILE A 286 11.88 5.26 -8.42
CA ILE A 286 11.33 4.64 -7.21
C ILE A 286 12.38 4.56 -6.09
N GLU A 287 13.56 4.02 -6.43
CA GLU A 287 14.66 3.85 -5.50
C GLU A 287 15.10 5.17 -4.87
N ARG A 288 15.22 6.23 -5.69
CA ARG A 288 15.61 7.56 -5.22
C ARG A 288 14.56 8.17 -4.29
N VAL A 289 13.28 8.10 -4.65
CA VAL A 289 12.18 8.63 -3.83
C VAL A 289 12.13 7.91 -2.49
N SER A 290 12.23 6.58 -2.49
CA SER A 290 12.25 5.76 -1.29
C SER A 290 13.42 6.12 -0.37
N ARG A 291 14.64 6.23 -0.92
CA ARG A 291 15.85 6.59 -0.17
C ARG A 291 15.75 7.99 0.43
N GLN A 292 15.37 8.99 -0.36
CA GLN A 292 15.24 10.35 0.12
C GLN A 292 14.24 10.48 1.26
N PHE A 293 13.12 9.76 1.17
CA PHE A 293 12.13 9.74 2.25
C PHE A 293 12.68 9.13 3.53
N LEU A 294 13.40 8.01 3.44
CA LEU A 294 14.02 7.36 4.59
C LEU A 294 15.08 8.26 5.25
N GLU A 295 15.96 8.88 4.45
CA GLU A 295 16.98 9.81 4.95
C GLU A 295 16.37 11.03 5.65
N GLN A 296 15.31 11.64 5.06
CA GLN A 296 14.59 12.78 5.65
C GLN A 296 13.93 12.45 6.99
N ASN A 297 13.58 11.19 7.22
CA ASN A 297 12.98 10.72 8.47
C ASN A 297 14.00 10.06 9.42
N GLY A 298 15.30 10.09 9.11
CA GLY A 298 16.36 9.53 9.96
C GLY A 298 16.33 8.01 10.07
N LEU A 299 15.88 7.32 9.03
CA LEU A 299 15.75 5.87 8.96
C LEU A 299 16.87 5.20 8.14
N LEU A 300 17.68 5.99 7.46
CA LEU A 300 18.95 5.63 6.78
C LEU A 300 20.03 6.65 7.10
#